data_735108737e0e2b55e4734b80b6af03ee
#
_entry.id   735108737e0e2b55e4734b80b6af03ee
#
_cell.length_a   1.000
_cell.length_b   1.000
_cell.length_c   1.000
_cell.angle_alpha   90.00
_cell.angle_beta   90.00
_cell.angle_gamma   90.00
#
_symmetry.space_group_name_H-M   'P 1'
#
loop_
_entity.id
_entity.type
_entity.pdbx_description
1 polymer ?
#
loop_
_entity_poly.entity_id
_entity_poly.type
_entity_poly.pdbx_seq_one_letter_code
_entity_poly.pdbx_strand_id
1 'polypeptide(L)'
;GAFPVGIIGAPRCDLTYDATVLGEGPETLAALLAGEHPFADILKKAKHPMIILGHAALTRRDAPAVYAACRALAEATGVIAEGWNGFNILHTAASRVGALDLGFLPGAHGRAASSMVRGGVDILWLLGADDVPVERIPADTFVVYQGHHGDAAAARADIILPGAAYTEKPGTYVNTAGRV
;
A
#
# COMPACT_ATOMS: atom_id res chain seq x y z
N GLY A 1 19.30 18.28 14.60
CA GLY A 1 20.33 17.24 14.72
C GLY A 1 20.03 16.07 13.81
N ALA A 2 21.06 15.39 13.33
CA ALA A 2 20.89 14.18 12.54
C ALA A 2 20.27 13.08 13.40
N PHE A 3 19.27 12.36 12.87
CA PHE A 3 18.68 11.20 13.50
C PHE A 3 19.19 9.93 12.81
N PRO A 4 19.38 8.81 13.52
CA PRO A 4 19.83 7.57 12.91
C PRO A 4 18.83 7.03 11.91
N VAL A 5 19.29 6.65 10.71
CA VAL A 5 18.48 5.99 9.69
C VAL A 5 19.03 4.60 9.44
N GLY A 6 18.18 3.59 9.60
CA GLY A 6 18.48 2.21 9.27
C GLY A 6 17.70 1.76 8.04
N ILE A 7 18.34 1.04 7.13
CA ILE A 7 17.74 0.54 5.89
C ILE A 7 17.84 -0.97 5.85
N ILE A 8 16.74 -1.64 5.56
CA ILE A 8 16.71 -3.07 5.21
C ILE A 8 16.53 -3.19 3.71
N GLY A 9 17.41 -3.91 3.05
CA GLY A 9 17.54 -3.97 1.60
C GLY A 9 18.60 -3.01 1.07
N ALA A 10 19.24 -3.40 -0.03
CA ALA A 10 20.27 -2.57 -0.64
C ALA A 10 19.64 -1.39 -1.40
N PRO A 11 19.94 -0.14 -1.07
CA PRO A 11 19.53 0.98 -1.89
C PRO A 11 20.24 0.92 -3.25
N ARG A 12 19.49 1.15 -4.32
CA ARG A 12 20.01 1.18 -5.70
C ARG A 12 20.43 2.59 -6.15
N CYS A 13 20.59 3.51 -5.22
CA CYS A 13 20.91 4.91 -5.49
C CYS A 13 21.78 5.47 -4.35
N ASP A 14 22.53 6.49 -4.66
CA ASP A 14 23.23 7.28 -3.66
C ASP A 14 22.20 8.08 -2.85
N LEU A 15 22.25 7.92 -1.54
CA LEU A 15 21.37 8.65 -0.63
C LEU A 15 21.99 10.01 -0.33
N THR A 16 21.14 11.01 -0.19
CA THR A 16 21.54 12.39 0.17
C THR A 16 21.68 12.58 1.69
N TYR A 17 21.56 11.51 2.47
CA TYR A 17 21.66 11.51 3.92
C TYR A 17 22.38 10.25 4.39
N ASP A 18 22.94 10.31 5.60
CA ASP A 18 23.62 9.17 6.21
C ASP A 18 22.61 8.09 6.62
N ALA A 19 22.88 6.85 6.21
CA ALA A 19 22.09 5.70 6.56
C ALA A 19 22.96 4.47 6.81
N THR A 20 22.49 3.58 7.68
CA THR A 20 23.15 2.31 7.97
C THR A 20 22.33 1.19 7.32
N VAL A 21 22.96 0.37 6.48
CA VAL A 21 22.35 -0.85 5.97
C VAL A 21 22.36 -1.90 7.10
N LEU A 22 21.18 -2.30 7.54
CA LEU A 22 21.00 -3.23 8.65
C LEU A 22 21.04 -4.69 8.21
N GLY A 23 20.69 -4.95 6.96
CA GLY A 23 20.65 -6.27 6.34
C GLY A 23 19.93 -6.22 4.99
N GLU A 24 19.94 -7.35 4.28
CA GLU A 24 19.46 -7.40 2.90
C GLU A 24 18.01 -7.90 2.77
N GLY A 25 17.50 -8.60 3.78
CA GLY A 25 16.22 -9.27 3.68
C GLY A 25 15.36 -9.23 4.95
N PRO A 26 14.18 -9.85 4.91
CA PRO A 26 13.20 -9.86 6.00
C PRO A 26 13.71 -10.52 7.29
N GLU A 27 14.72 -11.37 7.23
CA GLU A 27 15.38 -11.98 8.39
C GLU A 27 15.94 -10.94 9.35
N THR A 28 16.32 -9.77 8.83
CA THR A 28 16.76 -8.61 9.63
C THR A 28 15.66 -8.13 10.58
N LEU A 29 14.39 -8.22 10.17
CA LEU A 29 13.25 -7.86 11.03
C LEU A 29 13.17 -8.78 12.25
N ALA A 30 13.42 -10.08 12.06
CA ALA A 30 13.44 -11.04 13.15
C ALA A 30 14.57 -10.76 14.15
N ALA A 31 15.78 -10.47 13.65
CA ALA A 31 16.92 -10.10 14.48
C ALA A 31 16.69 -8.79 15.28
N LEU A 32 16.04 -7.79 14.63
CA LEU A 32 15.64 -6.56 15.32
C LEU A 32 14.60 -6.82 16.41
N LEU A 33 13.60 -7.64 16.12
CA LEU A 33 12.54 -8.00 17.07
C LEU A 33 13.09 -8.79 18.28
N ALA A 34 14.02 -9.71 18.03
CA ALA A 34 14.71 -10.47 19.07
C ALA A 34 15.69 -9.62 19.90
N GLY A 35 16.02 -8.41 19.45
CA GLY A 35 17.02 -7.55 20.09
C GLY A 35 18.47 -7.96 19.81
N GLU A 36 18.67 -8.83 18.84
CA GLU A 36 20.01 -9.32 18.45
C GLU A 36 20.76 -8.36 17.53
N HIS A 37 20.05 -7.39 16.94
CA HIS A 37 20.65 -6.36 16.10
C HIS A 37 20.85 -5.06 16.88
N PRO A 38 22.03 -4.42 16.85
CA PRO A 38 22.32 -3.20 17.63
C PRO A 38 21.36 -2.03 17.38
N PHE A 39 20.75 -1.93 16.20
CA PHE A 39 19.79 -0.89 15.85
C PHE A 39 18.47 -1.02 16.63
N ALA A 40 18.16 -2.18 17.19
CA ALA A 40 16.96 -2.38 18.03
C ALA A 40 17.00 -1.47 19.26
N ASP A 41 18.17 -1.28 19.87
CA ASP A 41 18.33 -0.39 21.01
C ASP A 41 18.15 1.08 20.64
N ILE A 42 18.54 1.46 19.42
CA ILE A 42 18.33 2.81 18.90
C ILE A 42 16.83 3.08 18.75
N LEU A 43 16.09 2.14 18.19
CA LEU A 43 14.62 2.25 18.05
C LEU A 43 13.94 2.37 19.41
N LYS A 44 14.28 1.50 20.38
CA LYS A 44 13.69 1.48 21.73
C LYS A 44 13.98 2.76 22.53
N LYS A 45 15.13 3.40 22.31
CA LYS A 45 15.53 4.63 23.03
C LYS A 45 15.02 5.90 22.36
N ALA A 46 14.55 5.83 21.12
CA ALA A 46 14.05 6.98 20.39
C ALA A 46 12.71 7.47 20.99
N LYS A 47 12.54 8.79 21.10
CA LYS A 47 11.27 9.39 21.59
C LYS A 47 10.13 9.20 20.58
N HIS A 48 10.43 9.31 19.31
CA HIS A 48 9.49 9.21 18.21
C HIS A 48 10.09 8.33 17.11
N PRO A 49 10.21 7.01 17.36
CA PRO A 49 10.74 6.10 16.36
C PRO A 49 9.78 5.95 15.19
N MET A 50 10.29 5.69 14.00
CA MET A 50 9.50 5.54 12.78
C MET A 50 9.93 4.33 11.99
N ILE A 51 8.97 3.62 11.41
CA ILE A 51 9.18 2.60 10.39
C ILE A 51 8.44 3.02 9.15
N ILE A 52 9.14 3.04 8.02
CA ILE A 52 8.56 3.31 6.70
C ILE A 52 8.68 2.04 5.88
N LEU A 53 7.54 1.41 5.57
CA LEU A 53 7.47 0.21 4.76
C LEU A 53 7.25 0.57 3.29
N GLY A 54 8.27 0.34 2.48
CA GLY A 54 8.24 0.62 1.04
C GLY A 54 7.35 -0.37 0.29
N HIS A 55 6.79 0.09 -0.83
CA HIS A 55 5.88 -0.72 -1.66
C HIS A 55 6.52 -2.02 -2.16
N ALA A 56 7.81 -2.01 -2.50
CA ALA A 56 8.51 -3.20 -2.98
C ALA A 56 8.45 -4.38 -1.99
N ALA A 57 8.44 -4.09 -0.68
CA ALA A 57 8.26 -5.12 0.35
C ALA A 57 6.86 -5.74 0.33
N LEU A 58 5.85 -5.00 -0.15
CA LEU A 58 4.45 -5.42 -0.19
C LEU A 58 4.04 -6.10 -1.51
N THR A 59 4.91 -6.10 -2.52
CA THR A 59 4.70 -6.83 -3.78
C THR A 59 5.32 -8.23 -3.80
N ARG A 60 6.04 -8.59 -2.74
CA ARG A 60 6.65 -9.91 -2.57
C ARG A 60 5.59 -10.98 -2.31
N ARG A 61 5.93 -12.24 -2.58
CA ARG A 61 5.05 -13.38 -2.26
C ARG A 61 4.82 -13.56 -0.76
N ASP A 62 5.82 -13.19 0.04
CA ASP A 62 5.82 -13.22 1.51
C ASP A 62 5.38 -11.89 2.15
N ALA A 63 4.82 -10.96 1.39
CA ALA A 63 4.39 -9.65 1.86
C ALA A 63 3.54 -9.66 3.14
N PRO A 64 2.58 -10.59 3.32
CA PRO A 64 1.82 -10.66 4.58
C PRO A 64 2.70 -10.94 5.79
N ALA A 65 3.72 -11.80 5.65
CA ALA A 65 4.65 -12.12 6.73
C ALA A 65 5.60 -10.94 7.03
N VAL A 66 6.10 -10.26 5.99
CA VAL A 66 6.91 -9.05 6.12
C VAL A 66 6.12 -7.94 6.83
N TYR A 67 4.88 -7.73 6.42
CA TYR A 67 4.00 -6.75 7.08
C TYR A 67 3.77 -7.08 8.55
N ALA A 68 3.45 -8.33 8.87
CA ALA A 68 3.24 -8.78 10.24
C ALA A 68 4.50 -8.61 11.11
N ALA A 69 5.68 -8.94 10.57
CA ALA A 69 6.95 -8.75 11.26
C ALA A 69 7.26 -7.26 11.51
N CYS A 70 7.05 -6.40 10.51
CA CYS A 70 7.20 -4.94 10.67
C CYS A 70 6.24 -4.39 11.72
N ARG A 71 5.00 -4.87 11.76
CA ARG A 71 4.01 -4.44 12.75
C ARG A 71 4.40 -4.90 14.15
N ALA A 72 4.79 -6.14 14.32
CA ALA A 72 5.27 -6.66 15.61
C ALA A 72 6.49 -5.87 16.13
N LEU A 73 7.43 -5.54 15.24
CA LEU A 73 8.58 -4.69 15.56
C LEU A 73 8.12 -3.28 15.98
N ALA A 74 7.16 -2.71 15.26
CA ALA A 74 6.63 -1.38 15.57
C ALA A 74 5.98 -1.31 16.95
N GLU A 75 5.22 -2.33 17.32
CA GLU A 75 4.60 -2.45 18.66
C GLU A 75 5.64 -2.68 19.76
N ALA A 76 6.63 -3.55 19.52
CA ALA A 76 7.68 -3.89 20.48
C ALA A 76 8.68 -2.74 20.75
N THR A 77 8.82 -1.79 19.83
CA THR A 77 9.82 -0.71 19.91
C THR A 77 9.21 0.68 20.10
N GLY A 78 7.89 0.77 20.36
CA GLY A 78 7.21 2.04 20.59
C GLY A 78 7.00 2.90 19.35
N VAL A 79 7.17 2.32 18.15
CA VAL A 79 6.80 2.98 16.89
C VAL A 79 5.29 3.18 16.82
N ILE A 80 4.52 2.24 17.39
CA ILE A 80 3.09 2.37 17.64
C ILE A 80 2.92 2.40 19.15
N ALA A 81 2.52 3.53 19.70
CA ALA A 81 2.31 3.75 21.12
C ALA A 81 1.18 4.75 21.36
N GLU A 82 0.73 4.91 22.60
CA GLU A 82 -0.23 5.94 22.96
C GLU A 82 0.33 7.33 22.62
N GLY A 83 -0.42 8.10 21.86
CA GLY A 83 -0.04 9.45 21.40
C GLY A 83 1.02 9.50 20.30
N TRP A 84 1.50 8.35 19.80
CA TRP A 84 2.46 8.31 18.70
C TRP A 84 2.20 7.14 17.74
N ASN A 85 2.06 7.41 16.45
CA ASN A 85 2.06 6.41 15.41
C ASN A 85 3.09 6.77 14.33
N GLY A 86 4.24 6.14 14.41
CA GLY A 86 5.33 6.27 13.44
C GLY A 86 5.36 5.14 12.39
N PHE A 87 4.32 4.29 12.31
CA PHE A 87 4.27 3.21 11.33
C PHE A 87 3.63 3.67 10.04
N ASN A 88 4.42 3.74 8.98
CA ASN A 88 4.02 4.29 7.69
C ASN A 88 4.18 3.27 6.58
N ILE A 89 3.23 3.27 5.65
CA ILE A 89 3.26 2.47 4.42
C ILE A 89 3.24 3.42 3.23
N LEU A 90 4.21 3.26 2.32
CA LEU A 90 4.23 4.01 1.07
C LEU A 90 3.34 3.30 0.04
N HIS A 91 2.16 3.84 -0.17
CA HIS A 91 1.22 3.35 -1.17
C HIS A 91 1.56 3.88 -2.56
N THR A 92 1.39 3.04 -3.59
CA THR A 92 1.59 3.42 -4.99
C THR A 92 0.34 3.98 -5.66
N ALA A 93 -0.85 3.67 -5.12
CA ALA A 93 -2.10 4.18 -5.63
C ALA A 93 -2.46 5.49 -4.94
N ALA A 94 -2.60 6.57 -5.69
CA ALA A 94 -2.82 7.94 -5.20
C ALA A 94 -4.07 8.10 -4.32
N SER A 95 -5.14 7.34 -4.59
CA SER A 95 -6.41 7.42 -3.85
C SER A 95 -6.54 6.42 -2.70
N ARG A 96 -5.55 5.55 -2.49
CA ARG A 96 -5.67 4.45 -1.52
C ARG A 96 -5.77 4.91 -0.08
N VAL A 97 -4.98 5.90 0.32
CA VAL A 97 -5.02 6.41 1.70
C VAL A 97 -6.39 7.00 2.02
N GLY A 98 -6.91 7.88 1.16
CA GLY A 98 -8.24 8.45 1.35
C GLY A 98 -9.37 7.41 1.34
N ALA A 99 -9.26 6.38 0.50
CA ALA A 99 -10.24 5.29 0.48
C ALA A 99 -10.22 4.49 1.79
N LEU A 100 -9.03 4.21 2.35
CA LEU A 100 -8.88 3.52 3.64
C LEU A 100 -9.42 4.37 4.79
N ASP A 101 -9.15 5.68 4.80
CA ASP A 101 -9.66 6.61 5.81
C ASP A 101 -11.19 6.69 5.81
N LEU A 102 -11.80 6.57 4.64
CA LEU A 102 -13.25 6.50 4.47
C LEU A 102 -13.83 5.10 4.79
N GLY A 103 -13.00 4.12 5.13
CA GLY A 103 -13.45 2.75 5.33
C GLY A 103 -13.94 2.07 4.04
N PHE A 104 -13.45 2.49 2.86
CA PHE A 104 -13.82 1.91 1.58
C PHE A 104 -13.18 0.52 1.41
N LEU A 105 -13.73 -0.41 2.14
CA LEU A 105 -13.33 -1.82 2.19
C LEU A 105 -14.57 -2.71 2.02
N PRO A 106 -14.41 -3.93 1.51
CA PRO A 106 -15.51 -4.88 1.46
C PRO A 106 -16.09 -5.13 2.86
N GLY A 107 -17.34 -4.71 3.09
CA GLY A 107 -18.07 -5.06 4.31
C GLY A 107 -18.55 -6.52 4.30
N ALA A 108 -19.41 -6.88 5.27
CA ALA A 108 -19.92 -8.26 5.44
C ALA A 108 -20.57 -8.85 4.18
N HIS A 109 -21.19 -8.01 3.35
CA HIS A 109 -21.84 -8.40 2.09
C HIS A 109 -21.09 -7.89 0.85
N GLY A 110 -19.96 -7.21 1.04
CA GLY A 110 -19.13 -6.69 -0.03
C GLY A 110 -18.14 -7.74 -0.54
N ARG A 111 -17.63 -7.51 -1.75
CA ARG A 111 -16.61 -8.36 -2.38
C ARG A 111 -15.38 -7.54 -2.72
N ALA A 112 -14.22 -8.11 -2.54
CA ALA A 112 -12.98 -7.50 -2.99
C ALA A 112 -12.91 -7.49 -4.53
N ALA A 113 -12.29 -6.47 -5.13
CA ALA A 113 -12.11 -6.36 -6.58
C ALA A 113 -11.49 -7.62 -7.19
N SER A 114 -10.48 -8.20 -6.54
CA SER A 114 -9.84 -9.45 -6.96
C SER A 114 -10.78 -10.66 -6.98
N SER A 115 -11.88 -10.63 -6.23
CA SER A 115 -12.93 -11.65 -6.25
C SER A 115 -13.95 -11.37 -7.36
N MET A 116 -14.37 -10.11 -7.52
CA MET A 116 -15.36 -9.71 -8.53
C MET A 116 -14.89 -9.98 -9.97
N VAL A 117 -13.62 -9.70 -10.27
CA VAL A 117 -13.05 -9.99 -11.60
C VAL A 117 -12.94 -11.48 -11.92
N ARG A 118 -13.12 -12.38 -10.95
CA ARG A 118 -13.17 -13.83 -11.16
C ARG A 118 -14.57 -14.40 -11.28
N GLY A 119 -15.59 -13.54 -11.23
CA GLY A 119 -16.98 -13.93 -11.39
C GLY A 119 -17.82 -13.83 -10.13
N GLY A 120 -19.05 -14.33 -10.25
CA GLY A 120 -20.08 -14.26 -9.18
C GLY A 120 -20.66 -12.88 -9.00
N VAL A 121 -20.61 -12.06 -10.05
CA VAL A 121 -21.34 -10.81 -10.22
C VAL A 121 -21.91 -10.79 -11.64
N ASP A 122 -23.15 -10.37 -11.79
CA ASP A 122 -23.83 -10.28 -13.09
C ASP A 122 -23.42 -9.00 -13.82
N ILE A 123 -23.18 -7.92 -13.07
CA ILE A 123 -22.76 -6.62 -13.59
C ILE A 123 -21.48 -6.18 -12.86
N LEU A 124 -20.47 -5.80 -13.60
CA LEU A 124 -19.23 -5.23 -13.09
C LEU A 124 -19.05 -3.81 -13.63
N TRP A 125 -19.06 -2.82 -12.73
CA TRP A 125 -18.80 -1.43 -13.10
C TRP A 125 -17.36 -1.07 -12.76
N LEU A 126 -16.57 -0.79 -13.78
CA LEU A 126 -15.18 -0.34 -13.68
C LEU A 126 -15.15 1.19 -13.69
N LEU A 127 -15.15 1.80 -12.50
CA LEU A 127 -15.16 3.25 -12.34
C LEU A 127 -13.72 3.78 -12.18
N GLY A 128 -13.12 4.27 -13.27
CA GLY A 128 -11.74 4.71 -13.32
C GLY A 128 -10.74 3.61 -12.93
N ALA A 129 -11.09 2.35 -13.25
CA ALA A 129 -10.31 1.17 -12.87
C ALA A 129 -9.75 0.51 -14.13
N ASP A 130 -8.55 0.94 -14.52
CA ASP A 130 -7.86 0.45 -15.73
C ASP A 130 -6.89 -0.70 -15.45
N ASP A 131 -6.40 -0.83 -14.20
CA ASP A 131 -5.42 -1.85 -13.76
C ASP A 131 -6.07 -3.19 -13.38
N VAL A 132 -7.17 -3.56 -14.01
CA VAL A 132 -7.85 -4.82 -13.72
C VAL A 132 -7.46 -5.91 -14.72
N PRO A 133 -7.28 -7.16 -14.29
CA PRO A 133 -6.99 -8.28 -15.18
C PRO A 133 -8.26 -8.67 -15.95
N VAL A 134 -8.58 -7.92 -17.01
CA VAL A 134 -9.82 -8.05 -17.79
C VAL A 134 -10.00 -9.45 -18.39
N GLU A 135 -8.90 -10.15 -18.66
CA GLU A 135 -8.88 -11.53 -19.16
C GLU A 135 -9.45 -12.55 -18.16
N ARG A 136 -9.60 -12.16 -16.89
CA ARG A 136 -10.21 -12.98 -15.83
C ARG A 136 -11.69 -12.75 -15.64
N ILE A 137 -12.24 -11.71 -16.27
CA ILE A 137 -13.68 -11.40 -16.16
C ILE A 137 -14.42 -12.42 -17.03
N PRO A 138 -15.37 -13.18 -16.46
CA PRO A 138 -16.16 -14.13 -17.22
C PRO A 138 -16.88 -13.48 -18.40
N ALA A 139 -17.04 -14.25 -19.47
CA ALA A 139 -17.63 -13.73 -20.70
C ALA A 139 -19.10 -13.32 -20.55
N ASP A 140 -19.82 -13.93 -19.62
CA ASP A 140 -21.22 -13.68 -19.29
C ASP A 140 -21.42 -12.52 -18.30
N THR A 141 -20.35 -11.97 -17.73
CA THR A 141 -20.45 -10.76 -16.89
C THR A 141 -20.65 -9.53 -17.76
N PHE A 142 -21.73 -8.77 -17.51
CA PHE A 142 -21.95 -7.49 -18.15
C PHE A 142 -21.04 -6.42 -17.58
N VAL A 143 -20.22 -5.78 -18.42
CA VAL A 143 -19.18 -4.83 -17.98
C VAL A 143 -19.52 -3.41 -18.41
N VAL A 144 -19.62 -2.50 -17.46
CA VAL A 144 -19.69 -1.05 -17.68
C VAL A 144 -18.34 -0.45 -17.35
N TYR A 145 -17.71 0.20 -18.32
CA TYR A 145 -16.49 0.97 -18.10
C TYR A 145 -16.81 2.46 -18.07
N GLN A 146 -16.35 3.16 -17.05
CA GLN A 146 -16.41 4.62 -16.96
C GLN A 146 -15.02 5.16 -16.65
N GLY A 147 -14.40 5.82 -17.60
CA GLY A 147 -13.03 6.31 -17.48
C GLY A 147 -12.69 7.35 -18.53
N HIS A 148 -11.48 7.87 -18.46
CA HIS A 148 -10.99 8.97 -19.30
C HIS A 148 -10.03 8.49 -20.42
N HIS A 149 -9.55 7.26 -20.33
CA HIS A 149 -8.75 6.60 -21.37
C HIS A 149 -9.41 5.30 -21.80
N GLY A 150 -9.38 5.04 -23.07
CA GLY A 150 -9.79 3.74 -23.61
C GLY A 150 -8.59 2.80 -23.63
N ASP A 151 -8.61 1.75 -22.84
CA ASP A 151 -7.58 0.71 -22.80
C ASP A 151 -8.24 -0.67 -22.67
N ALA A 152 -7.55 -1.67 -22.16
CA ALA A 152 -8.02 -3.04 -22.04
C ALA A 152 -9.40 -3.15 -21.36
N ALA A 153 -9.66 -2.35 -20.33
CA ALA A 153 -10.94 -2.31 -19.64
C ALA A 153 -12.07 -1.80 -20.54
N ALA A 154 -11.82 -0.76 -21.34
CA ALA A 154 -12.78 -0.26 -22.33
C ALA A 154 -13.01 -1.26 -23.46
N ALA A 155 -11.96 -1.94 -23.92
CA ALA A 155 -12.09 -2.97 -24.95
C ALA A 155 -12.92 -4.19 -24.52
N ARG A 156 -12.94 -4.50 -23.19
CA ARG A 156 -13.76 -5.58 -22.61
C ARG A 156 -15.21 -5.16 -22.33
N ALA A 157 -15.48 -3.86 -22.23
CA ALA A 157 -16.76 -3.34 -21.76
C ALA A 157 -17.88 -3.55 -22.78
N ASP A 158 -19.08 -3.84 -22.28
CA ASP A 158 -20.32 -3.85 -23.06
C ASP A 158 -20.89 -2.43 -23.21
N ILE A 159 -20.63 -1.56 -22.22
CA ILE A 159 -20.97 -0.13 -22.28
C ILE A 159 -19.77 0.69 -21.82
N ILE A 160 -19.48 1.76 -22.57
CA ILE A 160 -18.46 2.74 -22.25
C ILE A 160 -19.13 4.08 -21.94
N LEU A 161 -18.85 4.63 -20.75
CA LEU A 161 -19.26 5.96 -20.32
C LEU A 161 -18.04 6.88 -20.20
N PRO A 162 -18.11 8.13 -20.69
CA PRO A 162 -17.01 9.05 -20.53
C PRO A 162 -16.83 9.46 -19.08
N GLY A 163 -15.57 9.54 -18.64
CA GLY A 163 -15.16 10.06 -17.33
C GLY A 163 -14.13 11.16 -17.50
N ALA A 164 -14.15 12.17 -16.64
CA ALA A 164 -13.14 13.23 -16.61
C ALA A 164 -11.84 12.72 -15.96
N ALA A 165 -10.69 13.19 -16.45
CA ALA A 165 -9.41 12.96 -15.81
C ALA A 165 -9.34 13.67 -14.45
N TYR A 166 -8.41 13.27 -13.58
CA TYR A 166 -8.29 13.83 -12.23
C TYR A 166 -8.02 15.35 -12.24
N THR A 167 -7.41 15.87 -13.30
CA THR A 167 -7.15 17.30 -13.51
C THR A 167 -8.37 18.10 -13.99
N GLU A 168 -9.45 17.40 -14.37
CA GLU A 168 -10.64 17.99 -15.01
C GLU A 168 -11.88 17.91 -14.13
N LYS A 169 -11.75 17.34 -12.93
CA LYS A 169 -12.88 17.17 -12.00
C LYS A 169 -12.49 17.61 -10.58
N PRO A 170 -13.43 18.22 -9.82
CA PRO A 170 -13.22 18.45 -8.40
C PRO A 170 -13.14 17.12 -7.64
N GLY A 171 -12.37 17.09 -6.56
CA GLY A 171 -12.25 15.91 -5.73
C GLY A 171 -11.48 16.19 -4.44
N THR A 172 -11.67 15.33 -3.45
CA THR A 172 -10.88 15.32 -2.24
C THR A 172 -9.76 14.30 -2.40
N TYR A 173 -8.53 14.71 -2.16
CA TYR A 173 -7.35 13.86 -2.27
C TYR A 173 -6.65 13.77 -0.93
N VAL A 174 -6.14 12.59 -0.60
CA VAL A 174 -5.33 12.37 0.60
C VAL A 174 -3.98 11.82 0.15
N ASN A 175 -2.89 12.52 0.50
CA ASN A 175 -1.55 12.07 0.14
C ASN A 175 -1.06 10.93 1.06
N THR A 176 0.10 10.36 0.76
CA THR A 176 0.70 9.25 1.52
C THR A 176 0.98 9.61 2.98
N ALA A 177 1.15 10.89 3.29
CA ALA A 177 1.31 11.38 4.67
C ALA A 177 -0.03 11.63 5.40
N GLY A 178 -1.18 11.24 4.80
CA GLY A 178 -2.51 11.43 5.38
C GLY A 178 -3.02 12.87 5.32
N ARG A 179 -2.38 13.74 4.52
CA ARG A 179 -2.83 15.13 4.39
C ARG A 179 -3.91 15.24 3.31
N VAL A 180 -5.06 15.74 3.71
CA VAL A 180 -6.19 16.07 2.85
C VAL A 180 -5.91 17.33 2.04
#